data_a3aec1f763415949790ec820654d31ca
#
_entry.id   a3aec1f763415949790ec820654d31ca
#
_cell.length_a   1.000
_cell.length_b   1.000
_cell.length_c   1.000
_cell.angle_alpha   90.00
_cell.angle_beta   90.00
_cell.angle_gamma   90.00
#
_symmetry.space_group_name_H-M   'P 1'
#
loop_
_entity.id
_entity.type
_entity.pdbx_description
1 polymer ?
#
loop_
_entity_poly.entity_id
_entity_poly.type
_entity_poly.pdbx_seq_one_letter_code
_entity_poly.pdbx_strand_id
1 'polypeptide(L)'
;MKSQYPMTTHNHITSVLNIFKGRTGKWLMLFLLLLPALATAQETKKLIILQTSDVHSRIEPMTQEGDRNYGQGGFVRRASFLQQFRKENPDVLLFDCGDISQGTPYYNMFKGEVEVTLMNEMGYDAMTIGNHEFDFGLDNMARLFKLAKFPVVCANYDLDATVLKDIVKPYVILDRFGLKIGVFGLGAKPEGLIQANKCEGVIYKDPIAVSNDIAAQLKEEGCDANSGRLTPDCKESAKLCFSLGI
;
A
#
# COMPACT_ATOMS: atom_id res chain seq x y z
N MET A 1 31.97 -67.95 -20.06
CA MET A 1 32.14 -66.84 -20.99
C MET A 1 32.16 -65.54 -20.18
N LYS A 2 33.37 -64.97 -19.99
CA LYS A 2 33.54 -63.67 -19.30
C LYS A 2 33.61 -62.60 -20.38
N SER A 3 32.70 -61.62 -20.35
CA SER A 3 32.76 -60.45 -21.19
C SER A 3 33.38 -59.32 -20.36
N GLN A 4 34.56 -58.85 -20.79
CA GLN A 4 35.26 -57.69 -20.28
C GLN A 4 34.78 -56.48 -21.08
N TYR A 5 34.28 -55.43 -20.41
CA TYR A 5 34.16 -54.09 -20.98
C TYR A 5 35.31 -53.22 -20.46
N PRO A 6 36.02 -52.49 -21.31
CA PRO A 6 37.04 -51.56 -20.85
C PRO A 6 36.43 -50.23 -20.40
N MET A 7 36.78 -49.79 -19.20
CA MET A 7 36.51 -48.42 -18.73
C MET A 7 37.42 -47.42 -19.43
N THR A 8 36.84 -46.51 -20.22
CA THR A 8 37.51 -45.36 -20.83
C THR A 8 36.96 -44.05 -20.19
N THR A 9 37.31 -43.77 -18.94
CA THR A 9 36.94 -42.55 -18.28
C THR A 9 38.11 -41.63 -17.90
N HIS A 10 39.34 -41.95 -18.34
CA HIS A 10 40.51 -41.20 -17.86
C HIS A 10 41.02 -40.11 -18.83
N ASN A 11 40.52 -40.02 -20.06
CA ASN A 11 41.06 -39.10 -21.08
C ASN A 11 40.34 -37.75 -21.23
N HIS A 12 39.18 -37.55 -20.60
CA HIS A 12 38.48 -36.28 -20.76
C HIS A 12 38.87 -35.19 -19.73
N ILE A 13 39.33 -35.59 -18.53
CA ILE A 13 39.73 -34.64 -17.50
C ILE A 13 41.11 -34.02 -17.80
N THR A 14 42.02 -34.77 -18.40
CA THR A 14 43.36 -34.30 -18.80
C THR A 14 43.33 -33.31 -19.98
N SER A 15 42.36 -33.39 -20.87
CA SER A 15 42.22 -32.44 -21.99
C SER A 15 41.72 -31.07 -21.55
N VAL A 16 40.83 -30.99 -20.57
CA VAL A 16 40.32 -29.73 -20.02
C VAL A 16 41.40 -28.96 -19.25
N LEU A 17 42.23 -29.69 -18.46
CA LEU A 17 43.34 -29.11 -17.69
C LEU A 17 44.47 -28.53 -18.58
N ASN A 18 44.63 -29.04 -19.79
CA ASN A 18 45.66 -28.54 -20.72
C ASN A 18 45.27 -27.22 -21.44
N ILE A 19 44.00 -26.89 -21.52
CA ILE A 19 43.53 -25.60 -22.08
C ILE A 19 43.95 -24.41 -21.20
N PHE A 20 44.16 -24.63 -19.90
CA PHE A 20 44.55 -23.59 -18.93
C PHE A 20 46.06 -23.43 -18.73
N LYS A 21 46.93 -24.23 -19.40
CA LYS A 21 48.38 -24.11 -19.26
C LYS A 21 49.03 -22.98 -20.08
N GLY A 22 48.34 -22.41 -21.05
CA GLY A 22 48.83 -21.30 -21.86
C GLY A 22 48.62 -19.90 -21.20
N ARG A 23 49.36 -18.87 -21.68
CA ARG A 23 49.22 -17.49 -21.22
C ARG A 23 47.76 -17.01 -21.35
N THR A 24 47.03 -17.45 -22.36
CA THR A 24 45.59 -17.14 -22.58
C THR A 24 44.68 -17.83 -21.56
N GLY A 25 44.98 -19.06 -21.14
CA GLY A 25 44.21 -19.79 -20.14
C GLY A 25 44.30 -19.15 -18.75
N LYS A 26 45.48 -18.56 -18.40
CA LYS A 26 45.61 -17.81 -17.13
C LYS A 26 44.75 -16.56 -17.10
N TRP A 27 44.59 -15.85 -18.20
CA TRP A 27 43.71 -14.68 -18.29
C TRP A 27 42.24 -15.09 -18.28
N LEU A 28 41.89 -16.21 -18.90
CA LEU A 28 40.51 -16.75 -18.88
C LEU A 28 40.11 -17.18 -17.46
N MET A 29 41.02 -17.81 -16.71
CA MET A 29 40.80 -18.21 -15.33
C MET A 29 40.69 -17.00 -14.39
N LEU A 30 41.47 -15.92 -14.64
CA LEU A 30 41.36 -14.66 -13.91
C LEU A 30 40.04 -13.96 -14.22
N PHE A 31 39.56 -14.01 -15.47
CA PHE A 31 38.26 -13.45 -15.86
C PHE A 31 37.09 -14.22 -15.23
N LEU A 32 37.17 -15.56 -15.17
CA LEU A 32 36.17 -16.40 -14.49
C LEU A 32 36.15 -16.20 -12.97
N LEU A 33 37.27 -15.86 -12.34
CA LEU A 33 37.36 -15.55 -10.92
C LEU A 33 36.85 -14.13 -10.60
N LEU A 34 36.83 -13.23 -11.59
CA LEU A 34 36.28 -11.87 -11.43
C LEU A 34 34.76 -11.78 -11.67
N LEU A 35 34.17 -12.78 -12.34
CA LEU A 35 32.73 -12.85 -12.58
C LEU A 35 31.88 -12.82 -11.30
N PRO A 36 32.21 -13.51 -10.19
CA PRO A 36 31.44 -13.38 -8.95
C PRO A 36 31.59 -12.02 -8.26
N ALA A 37 32.66 -11.24 -8.56
CA ALA A 37 32.80 -9.89 -8.02
C ALA A 37 31.86 -8.86 -8.67
N LEU A 38 31.24 -9.21 -9.80
CA LEU A 38 30.19 -8.42 -10.48
C LEU A 38 28.78 -8.86 -10.06
N ALA A 39 28.65 -9.85 -9.20
CA ALA A 39 27.37 -10.13 -8.53
C ALA A 39 27.09 -8.95 -7.59
N THR A 40 26.41 -7.93 -8.10
CA THR A 40 25.86 -6.87 -7.29
C THR A 40 25.00 -7.53 -6.22
N ALA A 41 25.40 -7.43 -4.97
CA ALA A 41 24.54 -7.83 -3.87
C ALA A 41 23.20 -7.09 -4.06
N GLN A 42 22.14 -7.83 -4.27
CA GLN A 42 20.80 -7.24 -4.39
C GLN A 42 20.50 -6.60 -3.04
N GLU A 43 20.55 -5.27 -3.00
CA GLU A 43 20.26 -4.52 -1.78
C GLU A 43 18.81 -4.76 -1.42
N THR A 44 18.57 -5.45 -0.32
CA THR A 44 17.21 -5.69 0.18
C THR A 44 16.72 -4.40 0.84
N LYS A 45 15.76 -3.72 0.24
CA LYS A 45 15.11 -2.56 0.83
C LYS A 45 13.94 -3.02 1.70
N LYS A 46 13.88 -2.52 2.93
CA LYS A 46 12.77 -2.77 3.85
C LYS A 46 11.76 -1.63 3.73
N LEU A 47 10.57 -1.93 3.26
CA LEU A 47 9.43 -1.01 3.28
C LEU A 47 8.57 -1.30 4.51
N ILE A 48 8.28 -0.27 5.30
CA ILE A 48 7.37 -0.36 6.44
C ILE A 48 6.13 0.45 6.12
N ILE A 49 4.98 -0.18 6.27
CA ILE A 49 3.68 0.45 6.08
C ILE A 49 2.91 0.35 7.40
N LEU A 50 2.45 1.48 7.90
CA LEU A 50 1.49 1.56 8.98
C LEU A 50 0.12 1.90 8.40
N GLN A 51 -0.91 1.31 8.99
CA GLN A 51 -2.29 1.50 8.55
C GLN A 51 -3.18 1.78 9.75
N THR A 52 -4.13 2.69 9.54
CA THR A 52 -5.29 2.90 10.42
C THR A 52 -6.57 2.62 9.64
N SER A 53 -7.64 2.24 10.35
CA SER A 53 -8.98 1.99 9.82
C SER A 53 -9.99 2.21 10.94
N ASP A 54 -11.20 2.61 10.60
CA ASP A 54 -12.35 2.64 11.52
C ASP A 54 -12.05 3.41 12.82
N VAL A 55 -11.40 4.55 12.71
CA VAL A 55 -11.03 5.33 13.88
C VAL A 55 -12.19 6.13 14.45
N HIS A 56 -13.27 6.31 13.69
CA HIS A 56 -14.56 6.85 14.10
C HIS A 56 -14.43 8.08 15.00
N SER A 57 -13.72 9.11 14.50
CA SER A 57 -13.54 10.38 15.22
C SER A 57 -13.01 10.24 16.66
N ARG A 58 -12.33 9.15 16.97
CA ARG A 58 -11.82 8.90 18.33
C ARG A 58 -10.61 9.79 18.62
N ILE A 59 -10.89 11.08 18.87
CA ILE A 59 -9.87 12.09 19.20
C ILE A 59 -9.31 11.82 20.58
N GLU A 60 -10.18 11.63 21.57
CA GLU A 60 -9.82 11.31 22.95
C GLU A 60 -9.55 9.81 23.13
N PRO A 61 -8.74 9.42 24.11
CA PRO A 61 -8.64 8.02 24.52
C PRO A 61 -9.99 7.46 24.98
N MET A 62 -10.10 6.14 25.06
CA MET A 62 -11.28 5.47 25.61
C MET A 62 -11.47 5.84 27.07
N THR A 63 -12.64 6.42 27.39
CA THR A 63 -12.92 7.00 28.73
C THR A 63 -13.85 6.15 29.59
N GLN A 64 -14.44 5.09 29.05
CA GLN A 64 -15.36 4.24 29.79
C GLN A 64 -14.58 3.38 30.78
N GLU A 65 -14.74 3.66 32.08
CA GLU A 65 -14.16 2.87 33.16
C GLU A 65 -14.70 1.43 33.13
N GLY A 66 -13.82 0.47 33.34
CA GLY A 66 -14.14 -0.96 33.23
C GLY A 66 -14.05 -1.56 31.83
N ASP A 67 -13.90 -0.74 30.79
CA ASP A 67 -13.57 -1.24 29.45
C ASP A 67 -12.11 -1.72 29.43
N ARG A 68 -11.86 -2.87 28.78
CA ARG A 68 -10.50 -3.41 28.57
C ARG A 68 -9.57 -2.42 27.85
N ASN A 69 -10.12 -1.50 27.08
CA ASN A 69 -9.41 -0.50 26.31
C ASN A 69 -9.36 0.87 27.01
N TYR A 70 -9.78 0.95 28.30
CA TYR A 70 -9.76 2.20 29.08
C TYR A 70 -8.40 2.90 28.98
N GLY A 71 -8.43 4.17 28.67
CA GLY A 71 -7.24 4.99 28.51
C GLY A 71 -6.41 4.70 27.25
N GLN A 72 -6.83 3.81 26.35
CA GLN A 72 -6.14 3.51 25.09
C GLN A 72 -6.71 4.31 23.92
N GLY A 73 -5.99 4.31 22.81
CA GLY A 73 -6.38 5.00 21.57
C GLY A 73 -6.23 6.52 21.67
N GLY A 74 -6.95 7.23 20.82
CA GLY A 74 -6.91 8.67 20.67
C GLY A 74 -5.81 9.19 19.73
N PHE A 75 -6.07 10.35 19.12
CA PHE A 75 -5.16 10.93 18.14
C PHE A 75 -3.83 11.41 18.76
N VAL A 76 -3.85 11.94 19.98
CA VAL A 76 -2.64 12.41 20.67
C VAL A 76 -1.64 11.26 20.90
N ARG A 77 -2.13 10.11 21.35
CA ARG A 77 -1.28 8.92 21.53
C ARG A 77 -0.75 8.38 20.23
N ARG A 78 -1.61 8.37 19.19
CA ARG A 78 -1.21 7.97 17.84
C ARG A 78 -0.11 8.89 17.30
N ALA A 79 -0.28 10.20 17.42
CA ALA A 79 0.73 11.19 17.01
C ALA A 79 2.06 10.99 17.75
N SER A 80 2.01 10.77 19.06
CA SER A 80 3.22 10.49 19.87
C SER A 80 3.91 9.20 19.44
N PHE A 81 3.15 8.14 19.19
CA PHE A 81 3.68 6.88 18.66
C PHE A 81 4.36 7.09 17.30
N LEU A 82 3.68 7.75 16.37
CA LEU A 82 4.22 8.02 15.04
C LEU A 82 5.49 8.86 15.09
N GLN A 83 5.52 9.88 15.94
CA GLN A 83 6.70 10.72 16.13
C GLN A 83 7.91 9.89 16.62
N GLN A 84 7.69 8.99 17.58
CA GLN A 84 8.74 8.10 18.09
C GLN A 84 9.15 7.09 17.04
N PHE A 85 8.18 6.44 16.38
CA PHE A 85 8.43 5.40 15.40
C PHE A 85 9.22 5.91 14.18
N ARG A 86 8.91 7.13 13.72
CA ARG A 86 9.61 7.76 12.59
C ARG A 86 11.06 8.14 12.88
N LYS A 87 11.46 8.29 14.14
CA LYS A 87 12.89 8.51 14.49
C LYS A 87 13.74 7.29 14.12
N GLU A 88 13.19 6.10 14.28
CA GLU A 88 13.87 4.84 13.98
C GLU A 88 13.58 4.35 12.54
N ASN A 89 12.45 4.76 11.97
CA ASN A 89 11.97 4.37 10.64
C ASN A 89 11.50 5.62 9.87
N PRO A 90 12.43 6.48 9.42
CA PRO A 90 12.08 7.76 8.78
C PRO A 90 11.25 7.59 7.50
N ASP A 91 11.36 6.44 6.90
CA ASP A 91 10.79 6.10 5.59
C ASP A 91 9.47 5.33 5.69
N VAL A 92 8.83 5.31 6.86
CA VAL A 92 7.54 4.64 7.04
C VAL A 92 6.43 5.35 6.25
N LEU A 93 5.62 4.57 5.54
CA LEU A 93 4.36 5.04 4.94
C LEU A 93 3.22 4.87 5.93
N LEU A 94 2.30 5.84 5.93
CA LEU A 94 1.14 5.84 6.79
C LEU A 94 -0.14 6.02 5.96
N PHE A 95 -1.01 5.03 5.99
CA PHE A 95 -2.26 5.01 5.25
C PHE A 95 -3.48 4.95 6.18
N ASP A 96 -4.63 5.42 5.67
CA ASP A 96 -5.92 5.23 6.32
C ASP A 96 -6.90 4.51 5.40
N CYS A 97 -7.64 3.54 5.93
CA CYS A 97 -8.57 2.72 5.18
C CYS A 97 -10.02 3.20 5.24
N GLY A 98 -10.25 4.44 5.68
CA GLY A 98 -11.59 5.04 5.76
C GLY A 98 -12.24 4.86 7.13
N ASP A 99 -13.46 5.35 7.22
CA ASP A 99 -14.24 5.47 8.45
C ASP A 99 -13.49 6.28 9.53
N ILE A 100 -12.90 7.40 9.11
CA ILE A 100 -12.36 8.42 10.04
C ILE A 100 -13.51 9.17 10.71
N SER A 101 -14.65 9.20 10.05
CA SER A 101 -15.87 9.92 10.37
C SER A 101 -16.76 9.18 11.35
N GLN A 102 -17.70 9.91 11.97
CA GLN A 102 -18.71 9.39 12.90
C GLN A 102 -18.16 8.99 14.29
N GLY A 103 -19.04 8.89 15.27
CA GLY A 103 -18.80 8.23 16.57
C GLY A 103 -18.55 9.15 17.76
N THR A 104 -18.20 10.42 17.57
CA THR A 104 -17.95 11.34 18.69
C THR A 104 -18.60 12.71 18.52
N PRO A 105 -18.73 13.51 19.59
CA PRO A 105 -19.19 14.90 19.48
C PRO A 105 -18.34 15.77 18.57
N TYR A 106 -17.05 15.51 18.43
CA TYR A 106 -16.17 16.23 17.51
C TYR A 106 -16.68 16.17 16.07
N TYR A 107 -17.01 14.97 15.60
CA TYR A 107 -17.56 14.81 14.26
C TYR A 107 -18.91 15.50 14.08
N ASN A 108 -19.80 15.38 15.07
CA ASN A 108 -21.10 16.02 15.01
C ASN A 108 -21.01 17.56 14.93
N MET A 109 -20.04 18.16 15.62
CA MET A 109 -19.84 19.61 15.66
C MET A 109 -19.04 20.13 14.46
N PHE A 110 -17.95 19.45 14.10
CA PHE A 110 -16.97 19.92 13.12
C PHE A 110 -17.01 19.15 11.79
N LYS A 111 -17.87 18.12 11.67
CA LYS A 111 -18.16 17.37 10.44
C LYS A 111 -16.90 16.80 9.78
N GLY A 112 -15.91 16.35 10.57
CA GLY A 112 -14.68 15.73 10.09
C GLY A 112 -13.49 16.67 9.94
N GLU A 113 -13.62 17.96 10.16
CA GLU A 113 -12.54 18.93 9.98
C GLU A 113 -11.39 18.70 10.99
N VAL A 114 -11.73 18.37 12.23
CA VAL A 114 -10.73 18.07 13.28
C VAL A 114 -9.93 16.85 12.90
N GLU A 115 -10.59 15.78 12.46
CA GLU A 115 -10.00 14.52 12.05
C GLU A 115 -8.99 14.72 10.91
N VAL A 116 -9.43 15.36 9.82
CA VAL A 116 -8.55 15.62 8.66
C VAL A 116 -7.39 16.54 9.01
N THR A 117 -7.63 17.57 9.83
CA THR A 117 -6.56 18.47 10.28
C THR A 117 -5.49 17.73 11.08
N LEU A 118 -5.89 16.86 12.01
CA LEU A 118 -4.97 16.06 12.80
C LEU A 118 -4.23 15.00 11.95
N MET A 119 -4.91 14.43 10.95
CA MET A 119 -4.26 13.52 9.98
C MET A 119 -3.20 14.25 9.14
N ASN A 120 -3.46 15.50 8.72
CA ASN A 120 -2.47 16.34 8.05
C ASN A 120 -1.21 16.54 8.90
N GLU A 121 -1.38 16.83 10.19
CA GLU A 121 -0.25 17.01 11.13
C GLU A 121 0.49 15.69 11.41
N MET A 122 -0.21 14.57 11.38
CA MET A 122 0.40 13.25 11.52
C MET A 122 1.11 12.77 10.24
N GLY A 123 0.94 13.46 9.10
CA GLY A 123 1.60 13.13 7.84
C GLY A 123 1.16 11.79 7.26
N TYR A 124 -0.15 11.63 7.03
CA TYR A 124 -0.67 10.52 6.23
C TYR A 124 -0.21 10.65 4.79
N ASP A 125 0.07 9.51 4.14
CA ASP A 125 0.54 9.45 2.75
C ASP A 125 -0.61 9.22 1.76
N ALA A 126 -1.69 8.56 2.17
CA ALA A 126 -2.95 8.43 1.43
C ALA A 126 -4.08 7.93 2.33
N MET A 127 -5.33 8.11 1.89
CA MET A 127 -6.50 7.45 2.47
C MET A 127 -7.45 6.94 1.40
N THR A 128 -8.31 5.99 1.78
CA THR A 128 -9.48 5.62 0.98
C THR A 128 -10.79 6.02 1.67
N ILE A 129 -11.91 5.79 1.00
CA ILE A 129 -13.25 6.19 1.45
C ILE A 129 -13.94 5.01 2.12
N GLY A 130 -14.35 5.18 3.38
CA GLY A 130 -15.25 4.28 4.07
C GLY A 130 -16.73 4.65 3.86
N ASN A 131 -17.64 3.96 4.52
CA ASN A 131 -19.07 4.26 4.41
C ASN A 131 -19.48 5.49 5.23
N HIS A 132 -18.82 5.76 6.34
CA HIS A 132 -19.15 6.89 7.20
C HIS A 132 -18.66 8.25 6.70
N GLU A 133 -17.77 8.30 5.71
CA GLU A 133 -17.45 9.55 5.03
C GLU A 133 -18.67 10.17 4.34
N PHE A 134 -19.66 9.35 3.98
CA PHE A 134 -20.92 9.79 3.37
C PHE A 134 -21.94 10.41 4.35
N ASP A 135 -21.76 10.30 5.65
CA ASP A 135 -22.78 10.66 6.65
C ASP A 135 -23.32 12.09 6.53
N PHE A 136 -22.48 13.06 6.20
CA PHE A 136 -22.88 14.45 5.93
C PHE A 136 -23.00 14.75 4.42
N GLY A 137 -22.99 13.74 3.55
CA GLY A 137 -23.16 13.84 2.09
C GLY A 137 -21.90 14.28 1.35
N LEU A 138 -22.01 14.28 0.02
CA LEU A 138 -20.87 14.47 -0.89
C LEU A 138 -20.24 15.87 -0.80
N ASP A 139 -21.02 16.91 -0.54
CA ASP A 139 -20.50 18.28 -0.41
C ASP A 139 -19.58 18.44 0.79
N ASN A 140 -19.95 17.84 1.94
CA ASN A 140 -19.09 17.83 3.11
C ASN A 140 -17.83 16.98 2.86
N MET A 141 -17.98 15.84 2.21
CA MET A 141 -16.86 15.00 1.81
C MET A 141 -15.89 15.77 0.91
N ALA A 142 -16.39 16.48 -0.11
CA ALA A 142 -15.58 17.33 -0.99
C ALA A 142 -14.84 18.43 -0.22
N ARG A 143 -15.50 19.04 0.76
CA ARG A 143 -14.89 20.05 1.64
C ARG A 143 -13.72 19.46 2.43
N LEU A 144 -13.91 18.30 3.03
CA LEU A 144 -12.89 17.61 3.83
C LEU A 144 -11.70 17.17 2.98
N PHE A 145 -11.97 16.56 1.82
CA PHE A 145 -10.92 16.07 0.95
C PHE A 145 -10.09 17.18 0.30
N LYS A 146 -10.67 18.37 0.10
CA LYS A 146 -9.91 19.57 -0.29
C LYS A 146 -9.02 20.11 0.84
N LEU A 147 -9.37 19.87 2.10
CA LEU A 147 -8.56 20.22 3.26
C LEU A 147 -7.38 19.25 3.49
N ALA A 148 -7.53 18.00 3.03
CA ALA A 148 -6.51 16.98 3.16
C ALA A 148 -5.24 17.34 2.38
N LYS A 149 -4.07 17.22 3.01
CA LYS A 149 -2.74 17.41 2.41
C LYS A 149 -2.17 16.11 1.80
N PHE A 150 -2.96 15.06 1.82
CA PHE A 150 -2.66 13.74 1.28
C PHE A 150 -3.74 13.34 0.27
N PRO A 151 -3.44 12.51 -0.72
CA PRO A 151 -4.40 12.05 -1.70
C PRO A 151 -5.47 11.15 -1.08
N VAL A 152 -6.71 11.34 -1.54
CA VAL A 152 -7.82 10.41 -1.29
C VAL A 152 -8.01 9.58 -2.55
N VAL A 153 -8.00 8.26 -2.41
CA VAL A 153 -8.06 7.32 -3.54
C VAL A 153 -9.24 6.35 -3.40
N CYS A 154 -9.98 6.16 -4.49
CA CYS A 154 -11.02 5.13 -4.56
C CYS A 154 -11.23 4.72 -6.02
N ALA A 155 -10.88 3.49 -6.37
CA ALA A 155 -10.90 3.02 -7.75
C ALA A 155 -12.27 2.48 -8.18
N ASN A 156 -13.05 1.93 -7.25
CA ASN A 156 -14.30 1.25 -7.58
C ASN A 156 -15.56 2.10 -7.39
N TYR A 157 -15.40 3.41 -7.11
CA TYR A 157 -16.48 4.38 -7.23
C TYR A 157 -16.27 5.23 -8.49
N ASP A 158 -17.24 5.20 -9.40
CA ASP A 158 -17.31 6.20 -10.46
C ASP A 158 -17.97 7.45 -9.87
N LEU A 159 -17.22 8.52 -9.86
CA LEU A 159 -17.60 9.79 -9.23
C LEU A 159 -17.82 10.93 -10.24
N ASP A 160 -17.82 10.60 -11.54
CA ASP A 160 -17.89 11.59 -12.62
C ASP A 160 -19.13 12.49 -12.59
N ALA A 161 -20.24 11.96 -12.08
CA ALA A 161 -21.49 12.69 -11.91
C ALA A 161 -21.60 13.40 -10.53
N THR A 162 -20.52 13.52 -9.77
CA THR A 162 -20.51 14.05 -8.41
C THR A 162 -19.56 15.23 -8.23
N VAL A 163 -19.68 15.94 -7.11
CA VAL A 163 -18.74 17.00 -6.71
C VAL A 163 -17.34 16.48 -6.35
N LEU A 164 -17.14 15.16 -6.30
CA LEU A 164 -15.87 14.50 -5.98
C LEU A 164 -15.02 14.18 -7.21
N LYS A 165 -15.52 14.38 -8.42
CA LYS A 165 -14.91 14.00 -9.70
C LYS A 165 -13.39 14.27 -9.78
N ASP A 166 -12.95 15.48 -9.48
CA ASP A 166 -11.54 15.86 -9.62
C ASP A 166 -10.76 15.81 -8.29
N ILE A 167 -11.44 15.46 -7.21
CA ILE A 167 -10.90 15.47 -5.85
C ILE A 167 -10.37 14.09 -5.48
N VAL A 168 -11.17 13.04 -5.73
CA VAL A 168 -10.80 11.66 -5.48
C VAL A 168 -10.18 11.06 -6.73
N LYS A 169 -9.06 10.38 -6.58
CA LYS A 169 -8.36 9.72 -7.68
C LYS A 169 -8.57 8.20 -7.61
N PRO A 170 -8.54 7.47 -8.73
CA PRO A 170 -8.60 6.01 -8.68
C PRO A 170 -7.37 5.42 -7.98
N TYR A 171 -6.20 6.01 -8.17
CA TYR A 171 -4.93 5.63 -7.56
C TYR A 171 -3.98 6.83 -7.49
N VAL A 172 -2.86 6.63 -6.81
CA VAL A 172 -1.71 7.55 -6.78
C VAL A 172 -0.41 6.73 -6.85
N ILE A 173 0.62 7.32 -7.44
CA ILE A 173 1.98 6.76 -7.41
C ILE A 173 2.82 7.61 -6.47
N LEU A 174 3.40 6.96 -5.47
CA LEU A 174 4.30 7.56 -4.50
C LEU A 174 5.74 7.15 -4.83
N ASP A 175 6.60 8.13 -5.07
CA ASP A 175 8.04 7.88 -5.19
C ASP A 175 8.66 7.92 -3.79
N ARG A 176 9.03 6.75 -3.26
CA ARG A 176 9.65 6.58 -1.94
C ARG A 176 10.79 5.57 -2.01
N PHE A 177 11.93 5.86 -1.39
CA PHE A 177 13.10 4.95 -1.28
C PHE A 177 13.67 4.49 -2.64
N GLY A 178 13.45 5.28 -3.70
CA GLY A 178 13.78 4.86 -5.07
C GLY A 178 12.89 3.73 -5.58
N LEU A 179 11.67 3.62 -5.03
CA LEU A 179 10.61 2.72 -5.48
C LEU A 179 9.42 3.56 -5.96
N LYS A 180 8.78 3.13 -7.03
CA LYS A 180 7.46 3.60 -7.44
C LYS A 180 6.39 2.73 -6.80
N ILE A 181 5.63 3.30 -5.87
CA ILE A 181 4.62 2.60 -5.09
C ILE A 181 3.24 3.05 -5.57
N GLY A 182 2.56 2.20 -6.32
CA GLY A 182 1.16 2.43 -6.71
C GLY A 182 0.23 2.17 -5.53
N VAL A 183 -0.63 3.13 -5.21
CA VAL A 183 -1.60 3.03 -4.10
C VAL A 183 -2.99 3.31 -4.64
N PHE A 184 -3.93 2.40 -4.43
CA PHE A 184 -5.33 2.59 -4.78
C PHE A 184 -6.25 2.13 -3.66
N GLY A 185 -7.43 2.73 -3.58
CA GLY A 185 -8.44 2.40 -2.58
C GLY A 185 -9.64 1.68 -3.19
N LEU A 186 -10.31 0.90 -2.37
CA LEU A 186 -11.58 0.25 -2.71
C LEU A 186 -12.60 0.61 -1.62
N GLY A 187 -13.71 1.22 -2.04
CA GLY A 187 -14.84 1.51 -1.17
C GLY A 187 -15.79 0.31 -1.03
N ALA A 188 -16.52 0.27 0.08
CA ALA A 188 -17.55 -0.73 0.34
C ALA A 188 -18.76 -0.53 -0.61
N LYS A 189 -19.55 -1.59 -0.82
CA LYS A 189 -20.80 -1.47 -1.58
C LYS A 189 -21.78 -0.54 -0.85
N PRO A 190 -22.28 0.54 -1.48
CA PRO A 190 -23.15 1.50 -0.80
C PRO A 190 -24.49 0.92 -0.37
N GLU A 191 -25.03 -0.02 -1.13
CA GLU A 191 -26.34 -0.62 -0.88
C GLU A 191 -26.41 -1.29 0.50
N GLY A 192 -27.32 -0.82 1.34
CA GLY A 192 -27.51 -1.31 2.71
C GLY A 192 -26.58 -0.68 3.76
N LEU A 193 -25.52 0.03 3.35
CA LEU A 193 -24.58 0.71 4.25
C LEU A 193 -24.73 2.23 4.23
N ILE A 194 -25.03 2.80 3.08
CA ILE A 194 -25.09 4.24 2.86
C ILE A 194 -26.49 4.63 2.42
N GLN A 195 -27.05 5.69 3.00
CA GLN A 195 -28.35 6.22 2.58
C GLN A 195 -28.27 6.70 1.12
N ALA A 196 -29.24 6.32 0.29
CA ALA A 196 -29.21 6.60 -1.16
C ALA A 196 -29.05 8.10 -1.48
N ASN A 197 -29.69 8.99 -0.72
CA ASN A 197 -29.57 10.43 -0.88
C ASN A 197 -28.22 11.01 -0.45
N LYS A 198 -27.34 10.21 0.16
CA LYS A 198 -26.00 10.61 0.57
C LYS A 198 -24.92 10.21 -0.45
N CYS A 199 -25.25 9.31 -1.38
CA CYS A 199 -24.35 8.82 -2.42
C CYS A 199 -24.96 8.98 -3.83
N GLU A 200 -25.85 9.95 -4.02
CA GLU A 200 -26.45 10.21 -5.32
C GLU A 200 -25.38 10.55 -6.38
N GLY A 201 -25.47 9.88 -7.54
CA GLY A 201 -24.48 10.02 -8.62
C GLY A 201 -23.24 9.15 -8.47
N VAL A 202 -23.05 8.46 -7.36
CA VAL A 202 -21.95 7.50 -7.18
C VAL A 202 -22.33 6.16 -7.82
N ILE A 203 -21.51 5.65 -8.75
CA ILE A 203 -21.71 4.34 -9.37
C ILE A 203 -20.66 3.37 -8.80
N TYR A 204 -21.14 2.33 -8.14
CA TYR A 204 -20.29 1.27 -7.61
C TYR A 204 -19.91 0.27 -8.70
N LYS A 205 -18.62 0.00 -8.83
CA LYS A 205 -18.05 -1.00 -9.73
C LYS A 205 -17.56 -2.21 -8.95
N ASP A 206 -17.51 -3.37 -9.60
CA ASP A 206 -16.97 -4.59 -8.97
C ASP A 206 -15.52 -4.39 -8.53
N PRO A 207 -15.19 -4.53 -7.24
CA PRO A 207 -13.87 -4.22 -6.71
C PRO A 207 -12.79 -5.19 -7.22
N ILE A 208 -13.17 -6.44 -7.57
CA ILE A 208 -12.21 -7.43 -8.07
C ILE A 208 -11.80 -7.09 -9.50
N ALA A 209 -12.78 -6.77 -10.36
CA ALA A 209 -12.51 -6.36 -11.73
C ALA A 209 -11.65 -5.09 -11.76
N VAL A 210 -12.07 -4.05 -11.02
CA VAL A 210 -11.36 -2.76 -10.97
C VAL A 210 -9.95 -2.92 -10.41
N SER A 211 -9.73 -3.73 -9.38
CA SER A 211 -8.39 -3.91 -8.82
C SER A 211 -7.44 -4.61 -9.80
N ASN A 212 -7.93 -5.54 -10.61
CA ASN A 212 -7.13 -6.16 -11.65
C ASN A 212 -6.72 -5.15 -12.74
N ASP A 213 -7.67 -4.30 -13.18
CA ASP A 213 -7.42 -3.27 -14.19
C ASP A 213 -6.40 -2.25 -13.67
N ILE A 214 -6.58 -1.72 -12.44
CA ILE A 214 -5.64 -0.77 -11.83
C ILE A 214 -4.27 -1.40 -11.61
N ALA A 215 -4.18 -2.66 -11.16
CA ALA A 215 -2.91 -3.34 -10.98
C ALA A 215 -2.16 -3.50 -12.32
N ALA A 216 -2.86 -3.81 -13.40
CA ALA A 216 -2.27 -3.87 -14.74
C ALA A 216 -1.76 -2.50 -15.19
N GLN A 217 -2.56 -1.44 -14.99
CA GLN A 217 -2.19 -0.07 -15.34
C GLN A 217 -0.96 0.41 -14.53
N LEU A 218 -0.94 0.20 -13.22
CA LEU A 218 0.20 0.56 -12.38
C LEU A 218 1.49 -0.16 -12.79
N LYS A 219 1.37 -1.40 -13.25
CA LYS A 219 2.50 -2.15 -13.80
C LYS A 219 3.02 -1.53 -15.08
N GLU A 220 2.15 -1.12 -16.01
CA GLU A 220 2.53 -0.41 -17.23
C GLU A 220 3.20 0.94 -16.94
N GLU A 221 2.80 1.62 -15.86
CA GLU A 221 3.41 2.87 -15.39
C GLU A 221 4.73 2.66 -14.65
N GLY A 222 5.21 1.42 -14.56
CA GLY A 222 6.50 1.06 -13.98
C GLY A 222 6.46 0.84 -12.48
N CYS A 223 5.28 0.59 -11.91
CA CYS A 223 5.12 0.00 -10.60
C CYS A 223 5.15 -1.52 -10.76
N ASP A 224 6.10 -2.22 -10.14
CA ASP A 224 6.08 -3.69 -10.19
C ASP A 224 5.00 -4.23 -9.25
N ALA A 225 4.02 -4.90 -9.85
CA ALA A 225 2.90 -5.46 -9.13
C ALA A 225 3.32 -6.74 -8.40
N ASN A 226 3.58 -6.65 -7.10
CA ASN A 226 3.31 -7.78 -6.22
C ASN A 226 2.00 -7.47 -5.49
N SER A 227 0.91 -7.87 -6.14
CA SER A 227 -0.45 -7.71 -5.66
C SER A 227 -0.59 -8.26 -4.24
N GLY A 228 -0.86 -7.38 -3.29
CA GLY A 228 -1.53 -7.81 -2.08
C GLY A 228 -2.83 -8.50 -2.51
N ARG A 229 -2.89 -9.82 -2.36
CA ARG A 229 -4.02 -10.62 -2.79
C ARG A 229 -5.26 -10.14 -2.02
N LEU A 230 -6.21 -9.54 -2.74
CA LEU A 230 -7.51 -9.25 -2.15
C LEU A 230 -8.15 -10.57 -1.72
N THR A 231 -8.39 -10.71 -0.43
CA THR A 231 -9.15 -11.85 0.08
C THR A 231 -10.64 -11.68 -0.26
N PRO A 232 -11.43 -12.77 -0.41
CA PRO A 232 -12.87 -12.69 -0.72
C PRO A 232 -13.71 -11.88 0.27
N ASP A 233 -13.18 -11.61 1.48
CA ASP A 233 -13.85 -10.84 2.54
C ASP A 233 -13.89 -9.32 2.30
N CYS A 234 -13.43 -8.87 1.12
CA CYS A 234 -13.40 -7.44 0.75
C CYS A 234 -14.78 -6.80 0.52
N LYS A 235 -15.89 -7.52 0.70
CA LYS A 235 -17.23 -7.04 0.33
C LYS A 235 -17.84 -6.04 1.31
N GLU A 236 -17.38 -6.00 2.55
CA GLU A 236 -18.05 -5.26 3.64
C GLU A 236 -17.27 -4.08 4.23
N SER A 237 -16.01 -3.86 3.84
CA SER A 237 -15.20 -2.74 4.34
C SER A 237 -14.35 -2.11 3.26
N ALA A 238 -14.06 -0.82 3.42
CA ALA A 238 -13.12 -0.11 2.57
C ALA A 238 -11.71 -0.69 2.71
N LYS A 239 -10.95 -0.76 1.62
CA LYS A 239 -9.59 -1.29 1.62
C LYS A 239 -8.65 -0.43 0.80
N LEU A 240 -7.47 -0.24 1.32
CA LEU A 240 -6.37 0.33 0.60
C LEU A 240 -5.45 -0.80 0.10
N CYS A 241 -5.17 -0.77 -1.18
CA CYS A 241 -4.27 -1.70 -1.84
C CYS A 241 -3.05 -0.95 -2.34
N PHE A 242 -1.91 -1.63 -2.43
CA PHE A 242 -0.70 -1.03 -2.97
C PHE A 242 0.05 -2.01 -3.86
N SER A 243 0.68 -1.47 -4.88
CA SER A 243 1.55 -2.16 -5.80
C SER A 243 2.97 -1.61 -5.63
N LEU A 244 3.94 -2.48 -5.47
CA LEU A 244 5.34 -2.11 -5.24
C LEU A 244 6.16 -2.35 -6.50
N GLY A 245 6.90 -1.32 -6.94
CA GLY A 245 7.97 -1.46 -7.90
C GLY A 245 9.24 -2.02 -7.22
N ILE A 246 9.67 -3.22 -7.56
CA ILE A 246 10.95 -3.80 -7.13
C ILE A 246 11.85 -4.00 -8.34
#